data_4588f6d4db88f75aa9eb160cf0dc87b4
#
_entry.id   4588f6d4db88f75aa9eb160cf0dc87b4
#
_cell.length_a   1.000
_cell.length_b   1.000
_cell.length_c   1.000
_cell.angle_alpha   90.00
_cell.angle_beta   90.00
_cell.angle_gamma   90.00
#
_symmetry.space_group_name_H-M   'P 1'
#
loop_
_entity.id
_entity.type
_entity.pdbx_description
1 polymer ?
#
loop_
_entity_poly.entity_id
_entity_poly.type
_entity_poly.pdbx_seq_one_letter_code
_entity_poly.pdbx_strand_id
1 'polypeptide(L)'
;MMGGLLFLTIQEVDMELQYNSGFGNEFATEALTGALPIGQNSPQRNPYDLYAEQVNGSAFTAPRGANKRSWLYRIRPSVVHKPYERIENGLIRSTPFDEVETTPNQLRWDPHPIPEAKADMVDGIITMAGCGDSASQSGVAVHIYAINSSMENKYFYNADGEMLFIPQHGALLFRTELGKIHVAPGEICVIPRGIKFAVDLMESSARGYVCENYGSPFKLPDLGPIGANGLANPRDFLYPVASYEQVDGEFHVISKFMGNLWQAELRHSPLDVVAWHGNYAPYKYDLAHFNCINTVTFDHPDPSIYTVLTSVSDTPGTANADFVVFPPRWMVAEHTFRPPWFHRNFMNEYMGLISGAYDAKEGGFVPGGSSLHNCMSGHGPDAATYEKAVNATLEPHYLNNGFAFMVETRFVNRPTKYAMETGELQRDYFECWQGLKPLFNPNKR
;
A
#
# COMPACT_ATOMS: atom_id res chain seq x y z
N MET A 1 56.90 -12.18 8.91
CA MET A 1 55.85 -11.39 9.60
C MET A 1 54.67 -11.36 8.69
N MET A 2 53.71 -12.23 8.95
CA MET A 2 52.46 -12.34 8.20
C MET A 2 51.38 -11.45 8.87
N GLY A 3 50.93 -10.42 8.17
CA GLY A 3 49.82 -9.61 8.59
C GLY A 3 48.47 -10.28 8.19
N GLY A 4 47.76 -10.82 9.15
CA GLY A 4 46.44 -11.35 8.94
C GLY A 4 45.42 -10.24 8.80
N LEU A 5 44.73 -10.19 7.65
CA LEU A 5 43.51 -9.42 7.44
C LEU A 5 42.39 -10.08 8.26
N LEU A 6 41.89 -9.38 9.26
CA LEU A 6 40.65 -9.73 9.94
C LEU A 6 39.50 -9.35 9.01
N PHE A 7 38.86 -10.34 8.39
CA PHE A 7 37.54 -10.18 7.83
C PHE A 7 36.52 -10.14 8.97
N LEU A 8 35.99 -8.98 9.26
CA LEU A 8 34.79 -8.85 10.08
C LEU A 8 33.61 -9.40 9.24
N THR A 9 33.21 -10.61 9.55
CA THR A 9 31.90 -11.13 9.13
C THR A 9 30.83 -10.27 9.79
N ILE A 10 30.05 -9.59 8.96
CA ILE A 10 28.78 -8.98 9.39
C ILE A 10 27.90 -10.15 9.85
N GLN A 11 27.73 -10.34 11.15
CA GLN A 11 26.68 -11.20 11.67
C GLN A 11 25.35 -10.60 11.19
N GLU A 12 24.62 -11.34 10.38
CA GLU A 12 23.18 -11.16 10.20
C GLU A 12 22.56 -11.20 11.60
N VAL A 13 22.23 -10.03 12.12
CA VAL A 13 21.36 -9.95 13.30
C VAL A 13 19.98 -10.32 12.79
N ASP A 14 19.63 -11.58 12.95
CA ASP A 14 18.28 -12.08 12.79
C ASP A 14 17.42 -11.36 13.85
N MET A 15 16.87 -10.23 13.46
CA MET A 15 16.05 -9.41 14.34
C MET A 15 14.65 -10.00 14.35
N GLU A 16 14.44 -11.02 15.17
CA GLU A 16 13.13 -11.66 15.36
C GLU A 16 12.16 -10.65 15.98
N LEU A 17 11.47 -9.91 15.10
CA LEU A 17 10.45 -8.96 15.52
C LEU A 17 9.21 -9.72 16.02
N GLN A 18 8.68 -9.29 17.14
CA GLN A 18 7.42 -9.81 17.68
C GLN A 18 6.24 -9.00 17.17
N TYR A 19 5.10 -9.66 16.97
CA TYR A 19 3.88 -9.04 16.47
C TYR A 19 2.65 -9.47 17.27
N ASN A 20 1.66 -8.57 17.33
CA ASN A 20 0.30 -8.90 17.73
C ASN A 20 -0.51 -9.29 16.49
N SER A 21 -1.37 -10.29 16.61
CA SER A 21 -2.18 -10.82 15.48
C SER A 21 -3.65 -10.41 15.61
N GLY A 22 -4.29 -10.05 14.52
CA GLY A 22 -5.74 -9.87 14.44
C GLY A 22 -6.18 -8.51 13.93
N PHE A 23 -6.80 -8.45 12.76
CA PHE A 23 -7.23 -7.21 12.13
C PHE A 23 -8.25 -6.45 12.99
N GLY A 24 -7.92 -5.19 13.29
CA GLY A 24 -8.81 -4.28 14.02
C GLY A 24 -9.06 -4.63 15.49
N ASN A 25 -8.30 -5.56 16.07
CA ASN A 25 -8.38 -5.88 17.49
C ASN A 25 -7.91 -4.71 18.36
N GLU A 26 -8.37 -4.70 19.60
CA GLU A 26 -7.83 -3.85 20.66
C GLU A 26 -6.57 -4.53 21.21
N PHE A 27 -5.42 -3.92 20.95
CA PHE A 27 -4.13 -4.41 21.44
C PHE A 27 -3.70 -3.63 22.67
N ALA A 28 -2.84 -4.24 23.47
CA ALA A 28 -2.14 -3.61 24.58
C ALA A 28 -0.72 -4.15 24.61
N THR A 29 0.26 -3.28 24.53
CA THR A 29 1.67 -3.64 24.45
C THR A 29 2.55 -2.61 25.13
N GLU A 30 3.64 -3.07 25.75
CA GLU A 30 4.59 -2.22 26.44
C GLU A 30 6.04 -2.71 26.20
N ALA A 31 6.93 -1.78 25.90
CA ALA A 31 8.35 -2.06 25.75
C ALA A 31 9.08 -2.06 27.09
N LEU A 32 8.45 -1.52 28.12
CA LEU A 32 8.93 -1.49 29.50
C LEU A 32 7.81 -1.98 30.41
N THR A 33 8.04 -3.07 31.12
CA THR A 33 7.04 -3.71 31.97
C THR A 33 6.41 -2.74 32.98
N GLY A 34 5.07 -2.68 32.98
CA GLY A 34 4.31 -1.78 33.85
C GLY A 34 4.21 -0.33 33.34
N ALA A 35 4.52 -0.07 32.09
CA ALA A 35 4.35 1.26 31.47
C ALA A 35 2.87 1.57 31.13
N LEU A 36 2.04 0.55 30.94
CA LEU A 36 0.60 0.71 30.73
C LEU A 36 -0.11 1.00 32.05
N PRO A 37 -0.90 2.08 32.15
CA PRO A 37 -1.78 2.32 33.31
C PRO A 37 -2.84 1.23 33.42
N ILE A 38 -3.19 0.86 34.64
CA ILE A 38 -4.21 -0.15 34.93
C ILE A 38 -5.54 0.55 35.22
N GLY A 39 -6.59 0.15 34.50
CA GLY A 39 -7.97 0.54 34.78
C GLY A 39 -8.38 1.93 34.33
N GLN A 40 -7.47 2.77 33.82
CA GLN A 40 -7.78 4.08 33.25
C GLN A 40 -6.78 4.48 32.17
N ASN A 41 -7.22 5.33 31.23
CA ASN A 41 -6.38 5.77 30.12
C ASN A 41 -5.47 6.95 30.47
N SER A 42 -5.92 7.83 31.36
CA SER A 42 -5.21 9.05 31.71
C SER A 42 -5.27 9.28 33.23
N PRO A 43 -4.54 8.48 34.01
CA PRO A 43 -4.43 8.73 35.46
C PRO A 43 -3.73 10.06 35.73
N GLN A 44 -3.89 10.60 36.93
CA GLN A 44 -3.24 11.85 37.35
C GLN A 44 -1.70 11.79 37.17
N ARG A 45 -1.12 10.61 37.39
CA ARG A 45 0.28 10.30 37.12
C ARG A 45 0.36 8.96 36.44
N ASN A 46 0.96 8.94 35.25
CA ASN A 46 1.24 7.70 34.54
C ASN A 46 2.46 6.97 35.14
N PRO A 47 2.54 5.65 34.97
CA PRO A 47 3.76 4.90 35.25
C PRO A 47 4.97 5.56 34.57
N TYR A 48 6.11 5.54 35.22
CA TYR A 48 7.37 6.14 34.72
C TYR A 48 7.28 7.63 34.37
N ASP A 49 6.29 8.35 34.90
CA ASP A 49 6.01 9.76 34.58
C ASP A 49 5.83 10.03 33.07
N LEU A 50 5.34 9.02 32.32
CA LEU A 50 5.05 9.14 30.90
C LEU A 50 3.86 10.06 30.64
N TYR A 51 3.84 10.70 29.49
CA TYR A 51 2.71 11.50 29.02
C TYR A 51 1.70 10.60 28.31
N ALA A 52 0.43 10.68 28.70
CA ALA A 52 -0.66 10.06 27.96
C ALA A 52 -1.07 10.94 26.78
N GLU A 53 -1.11 10.36 25.60
CA GLU A 53 -1.53 11.02 24.36
C GLU A 53 -2.51 10.10 23.62
N GLN A 54 -3.59 10.66 23.08
CA GLN A 54 -4.53 9.89 22.27
C GLN A 54 -4.37 10.26 20.79
N VAL A 55 -4.26 9.27 19.93
CA VAL A 55 -4.34 9.43 18.47
C VAL A 55 -5.62 8.80 17.95
N ASN A 56 -6.37 9.54 17.12
CA ASN A 56 -7.67 9.12 16.60
C ASN A 56 -7.65 9.09 15.07
N GLY A 57 -8.09 7.96 14.50
CA GLY A 57 -8.33 7.76 13.07
C GLY A 57 -9.79 7.91 12.67
N SER A 58 -10.68 8.22 13.64
CA SER A 58 -12.09 8.51 13.44
C SER A 58 -12.53 9.66 14.34
N ALA A 59 -13.73 10.20 14.11
CA ALA A 59 -14.30 11.19 15.00
C ALA A 59 -14.50 10.61 16.42
N PHE A 60 -14.37 11.45 17.45
CA PHE A 60 -14.65 11.04 18.84
C PHE A 60 -16.05 10.46 19.03
N THR A 61 -17.00 10.93 18.22
CA THR A 61 -18.41 10.51 18.25
C THR A 61 -18.71 9.29 17.39
N ALA A 62 -17.69 8.66 16.76
CA ALA A 62 -17.90 7.45 15.98
C ALA A 62 -18.48 6.34 16.85
N PRO A 63 -19.40 5.51 16.30
CA PRO A 63 -19.91 4.33 17.01
C PRO A 63 -18.79 3.41 17.48
N ARG A 64 -18.98 2.74 18.62
CA ARG A 64 -17.94 1.88 19.23
C ARG A 64 -17.28 0.91 18.23
N GLY A 65 -18.05 0.25 17.37
CA GLY A 65 -17.56 -0.70 16.39
C GLY A 65 -16.78 -0.09 15.22
N ALA A 66 -16.89 1.23 15.01
CA ALA A 66 -16.19 1.97 13.95
C ALA A 66 -15.14 2.95 14.50
N ASN A 67 -15.07 3.12 15.81
CA ASN A 67 -14.15 4.06 16.45
C ASN A 67 -12.72 3.55 16.35
N LYS A 68 -11.85 4.37 15.77
CA LYS A 68 -10.42 4.11 15.61
C LYS A 68 -9.63 5.06 16.48
N ARG A 69 -8.94 4.53 17.49
CA ARG A 69 -8.09 5.31 18.41
C ARG A 69 -7.05 4.40 19.05
N SER A 70 -5.95 5.02 19.48
CA SER A 70 -4.97 4.41 20.37
C SER A 70 -4.50 5.41 21.42
N TRP A 71 -4.24 4.93 22.62
CA TRP A 71 -3.62 5.65 23.70
C TRP A 71 -2.13 5.33 23.74
N LEU A 72 -1.32 6.38 23.72
CA LEU A 72 0.14 6.33 23.67
C LEU A 72 0.67 6.83 25.00
N TYR A 73 1.63 6.12 25.57
CA TYR A 73 2.34 6.53 26.79
C TYR A 73 3.77 6.76 26.38
N ARG A 74 4.19 8.04 26.33
CA ARG A 74 5.39 8.47 25.67
C ARG A 74 6.25 9.40 26.53
N ILE A 75 7.52 9.47 26.18
CA ILE A 75 8.51 10.25 26.95
C ILE A 75 8.25 11.74 26.80
N ARG A 76 7.86 12.22 25.61
CA ARG A 76 7.53 13.62 25.32
C ARG A 76 6.25 13.69 24.47
N PRO A 77 5.31 14.60 24.78
CA PRO A 77 4.11 14.77 23.96
C PRO A 77 4.47 15.22 22.54
N SER A 78 3.68 14.80 21.55
CA SER A 78 3.93 15.10 20.12
C SER A 78 3.91 16.61 19.81
N VAL A 79 3.40 17.44 20.70
CA VAL A 79 3.38 18.91 20.57
C VAL A 79 4.77 19.55 20.76
N VAL A 80 5.76 18.80 21.26
CA VAL A 80 7.11 19.31 21.54
C VAL A 80 7.93 19.34 20.25
N HIS A 81 7.73 20.36 19.46
CA HIS A 81 8.49 20.64 18.24
C HIS A 81 8.48 22.15 17.94
N LYS A 82 9.39 22.63 17.09
CA LYS A 82 9.33 23.98 16.54
C LYS A 82 8.19 24.11 15.53
N PRO A 83 7.75 25.35 15.18
CA PRO A 83 6.78 25.55 14.13
C PRO A 83 7.16 24.89 12.82
N TYR A 84 6.16 24.40 12.08
CA TYR A 84 6.36 23.83 10.73
C TYR A 84 6.68 24.91 9.71
N GLU A 85 7.67 24.66 8.90
CA GLU A 85 8.04 25.46 7.73
C GLU A 85 7.82 24.67 6.45
N ARG A 86 7.34 25.34 5.39
CA ARG A 86 7.13 24.72 4.09
C ARG A 86 8.45 24.29 3.47
N ILE A 87 8.51 23.05 2.94
CA ILE A 87 9.64 22.56 2.14
C ILE A 87 9.16 22.15 0.75
N GLU A 88 10.11 21.89 -0.16
CA GLU A 88 9.81 21.44 -1.53
C GLU A 88 9.15 20.05 -1.53
N ASN A 89 8.14 19.90 -2.36
CA ASN A 89 7.38 18.65 -2.48
C ASN A 89 8.12 17.59 -3.31
N GLY A 90 9.20 17.91 -4.01
CA GLY A 90 9.80 17.00 -4.99
C GLY A 90 8.81 16.59 -6.08
N LEU A 91 8.60 15.26 -6.24
CA LEU A 91 7.63 14.69 -7.18
C LEU A 91 6.31 14.26 -6.51
N ILE A 92 6.14 14.58 -5.24
CA ILE A 92 4.86 14.35 -4.55
C ILE A 92 3.83 15.37 -5.04
N ARG A 93 2.68 14.88 -5.47
CA ARG A 93 1.52 15.68 -5.89
C ARG A 93 0.30 15.28 -5.09
N SER A 94 -0.64 16.20 -5.02
CA SER A 94 -1.95 16.00 -4.43
C SER A 94 -3.00 16.75 -5.23
N THR A 95 -4.24 16.67 -4.79
CA THR A 95 -5.35 17.40 -5.37
C THR A 95 -5.00 18.92 -5.60
N PRO A 96 -5.44 19.49 -6.73
CA PRO A 96 -6.49 19.02 -7.65
C PRO A 96 -6.04 18.06 -8.77
N PHE A 97 -4.79 17.65 -8.90
CA PHE A 97 -4.28 16.81 -10.00
C PHE A 97 -4.67 17.34 -11.39
N ASP A 98 -4.40 18.59 -11.66
CA ASP A 98 -4.79 19.32 -12.88
C ASP A 98 -3.59 19.77 -13.72
N GLU A 99 -2.41 19.17 -13.51
CA GLU A 99 -1.19 19.50 -14.25
C GLU A 99 -1.29 19.19 -15.75
N VAL A 100 -2.10 18.18 -16.14
CA VAL A 100 -2.31 17.74 -17.52
C VAL A 100 -3.76 17.31 -17.74
N GLU A 101 -4.20 17.28 -18.99
CA GLU A 101 -5.50 16.73 -19.36
C GLU A 101 -5.55 15.22 -19.09
N THR A 102 -6.65 14.75 -18.49
CA THR A 102 -6.89 13.33 -18.29
C THR A 102 -7.41 12.70 -19.57
N THR A 103 -6.71 11.68 -20.05
CA THR A 103 -7.05 10.96 -21.27
C THR A 103 -7.94 9.74 -20.99
N PRO A 104 -8.85 9.37 -21.92
CA PRO A 104 -9.56 8.09 -21.86
C PRO A 104 -8.72 6.90 -22.36
N ASN A 105 -7.48 7.13 -22.80
CA ASN A 105 -6.59 6.05 -23.24
C ASN A 105 -6.14 5.20 -22.06
N GLN A 106 -5.87 3.93 -22.35
CA GLN A 106 -5.17 3.04 -21.45
C GLN A 106 -3.71 3.48 -21.33
N LEU A 107 -3.20 3.55 -20.11
CA LEU A 107 -1.82 3.93 -19.82
C LEU A 107 -1.05 2.76 -19.21
N ARG A 108 0.23 2.64 -19.57
CA ARG A 108 1.14 1.66 -18.98
C ARG A 108 2.55 2.24 -18.88
N TRP A 109 3.22 1.93 -17.77
CA TRP A 109 4.57 2.38 -17.49
C TRP A 109 5.48 1.19 -17.21
N ASP A 110 6.70 1.28 -17.72
CA ASP A 110 7.81 0.42 -17.32
C ASP A 110 8.24 0.73 -15.87
N PRO A 111 9.02 -0.16 -15.25
CA PRO A 111 9.53 0.05 -13.91
C PRO A 111 10.38 1.33 -13.81
N HIS A 112 10.05 2.20 -12.88
CA HIS A 112 10.87 3.37 -12.63
C HIS A 112 12.26 2.97 -12.13
N PRO A 113 13.35 3.53 -12.69
CA PRO A 113 14.71 3.17 -12.30
C PRO A 113 15.02 3.63 -10.86
N ILE A 114 15.89 2.87 -10.17
CA ILE A 114 16.47 3.32 -8.90
C ILE A 114 17.34 4.54 -9.17
N PRO A 115 17.18 5.65 -8.41
CA PRO A 115 17.95 6.87 -8.65
C PRO A 115 19.45 6.66 -8.37
N GLU A 116 20.31 7.36 -9.12
CA GLU A 116 21.74 7.39 -8.83
C GLU A 116 22.07 8.31 -7.65
N ALA A 117 21.36 9.42 -7.53
CA ALA A 117 21.46 10.33 -6.39
C ALA A 117 20.86 9.71 -5.14
N LYS A 118 21.39 10.06 -3.97
CA LYS A 118 20.85 9.62 -2.67
C LYS A 118 19.39 10.06 -2.54
N ALA A 119 18.50 9.09 -2.35
CA ALA A 119 17.07 9.33 -2.16
C ALA A 119 16.55 8.38 -1.07
N ASP A 120 16.00 8.96 -0.01
CA ASP A 120 15.24 8.22 0.99
C ASP A 120 13.73 8.16 0.63
N MET A 121 12.90 7.64 1.54
CA MET A 121 11.47 7.44 1.24
C MET A 121 10.75 8.75 0.90
N VAL A 122 11.07 9.87 1.52
CA VAL A 122 10.43 11.15 1.24
C VAL A 122 10.85 11.70 -0.13
N ASP A 123 12.13 11.56 -0.44
CA ASP A 123 12.71 12.07 -1.69
C ASP A 123 12.37 11.16 -2.89
N GLY A 124 12.19 9.87 -2.65
CA GLY A 124 11.98 8.85 -3.67
C GLY A 124 10.51 8.53 -4.00
N ILE A 125 9.53 9.12 -3.30
CA ILE A 125 8.11 8.99 -3.65
C ILE A 125 7.78 9.86 -4.87
N ILE A 126 7.12 9.24 -5.86
CA ILE A 126 6.70 9.86 -7.11
C ILE A 126 5.21 9.62 -7.30
N THR A 127 4.41 10.67 -7.35
CA THR A 127 2.98 10.55 -7.62
C THR A 127 2.74 10.29 -9.10
N MET A 128 2.08 9.17 -9.42
CA MET A 128 1.73 8.79 -10.78
C MET A 128 0.35 9.31 -11.17
N ALA A 129 -0.62 9.15 -10.31
CA ALA A 129 -1.99 9.60 -10.55
C ALA A 129 -2.71 9.84 -9.21
N GLY A 130 -3.84 10.54 -9.28
CA GLY A 130 -4.69 10.70 -8.12
C GLY A 130 -6.08 11.20 -8.46
N CYS A 131 -6.96 11.15 -7.48
CA CYS A 131 -8.36 11.55 -7.61
C CYS A 131 -8.92 12.04 -6.29
N GLY A 132 -10.06 12.71 -6.35
CA GLY A 132 -10.75 13.21 -5.16
C GLY A 132 -10.06 14.42 -4.55
N ASP A 133 -10.18 14.56 -3.23
CA ASP A 133 -9.66 15.71 -2.49
C ASP A 133 -9.33 15.32 -1.05
N SER A 134 -8.09 15.55 -0.63
CA SER A 134 -7.63 15.28 0.74
C SER A 134 -8.35 16.14 1.77
N ALA A 135 -8.72 17.38 1.44
CA ALA A 135 -9.47 18.26 2.33
C ALA A 135 -10.91 17.76 2.58
N SER A 136 -11.51 17.14 1.58
CA SER A 136 -12.83 16.51 1.65
C SER A 136 -12.77 15.05 2.11
N GLN A 137 -11.57 14.54 2.41
CA GLN A 137 -11.32 13.16 2.85
C GLN A 137 -11.94 12.11 1.92
N SER A 138 -11.68 12.25 0.62
CA SER A 138 -12.25 11.41 -0.42
C SER A 138 -11.28 11.24 -1.59
N GLY A 139 -11.19 10.05 -2.15
CA GLY A 139 -10.27 9.71 -3.23
C GLY A 139 -8.94 9.15 -2.74
N VAL A 140 -7.99 9.10 -3.66
CA VAL A 140 -6.64 8.55 -3.43
C VAL A 140 -5.59 9.29 -4.24
N ALA A 141 -4.31 9.12 -3.86
CA ALA A 141 -3.19 9.25 -4.77
C ALA A 141 -2.46 7.90 -4.88
N VAL A 142 -1.99 7.57 -6.06
CA VAL A 142 -1.15 6.41 -6.29
C VAL A 142 0.25 6.88 -6.63
N HIS A 143 1.20 6.37 -5.87
CA HIS A 143 2.60 6.69 -6.02
C HIS A 143 3.40 5.42 -6.33
N ILE A 144 4.54 5.60 -6.95
CA ILE A 144 5.66 4.66 -6.89
C ILE A 144 6.71 5.23 -5.95
N TYR A 145 7.57 4.38 -5.42
CA TYR A 145 8.79 4.82 -4.76
C TYR A 145 9.99 4.07 -5.34
N ALA A 146 11.12 4.77 -5.44
CA ALA A 146 12.41 4.21 -5.82
C ALA A 146 13.47 4.88 -4.95
N ILE A 147 14.12 4.12 -4.08
CA ILE A 147 14.98 4.61 -3.01
C ILE A 147 16.28 3.82 -2.90
N ASN A 148 17.34 4.49 -2.49
CA ASN A 148 18.66 3.92 -2.28
C ASN A 148 19.32 4.38 -0.97
N SER A 149 18.51 4.94 -0.05
CA SER A 149 18.97 5.41 1.24
C SER A 149 17.91 5.24 2.33
N SER A 150 18.33 4.90 3.52
CA SER A 150 17.48 4.95 4.73
C SER A 150 17.23 6.40 5.15
N MET A 151 16.16 6.63 5.89
CA MET A 151 15.84 7.92 6.50
C MET A 151 16.70 8.12 7.75
N GLU A 152 17.63 9.08 7.71
CA GLU A 152 18.53 9.41 8.82
C GLU A 152 18.07 10.71 9.51
N ASN A 153 17.82 10.69 10.81
CA ASN A 153 17.39 11.83 11.62
C ASN A 153 16.16 12.58 11.05
N LYS A 154 15.40 11.89 10.21
CA LYS A 154 14.23 12.39 9.51
C LYS A 154 13.08 11.40 9.72
N TYR A 155 11.91 11.92 10.09
CA TYR A 155 10.69 11.16 10.29
C TYR A 155 9.59 11.75 9.45
N PHE A 156 8.64 10.92 9.05
CA PHE A 156 7.53 11.35 8.21
C PHE A 156 6.20 10.93 8.83
N TYR A 157 5.17 11.70 8.63
CA TYR A 157 3.78 11.28 8.78
C TYR A 157 2.89 11.95 7.73
N ASN A 158 1.83 11.26 7.36
CA ASN A 158 0.84 11.76 6.41
C ASN A 158 -0.42 12.20 7.17
N ALA A 159 -0.76 13.48 7.15
CA ALA A 159 -1.97 14.02 7.72
C ALA A 159 -3.15 14.00 6.74
N ASP A 160 -2.89 13.84 5.44
CA ASP A 160 -3.91 13.82 4.39
C ASP A 160 -4.61 12.46 4.26
N GLY A 161 -3.88 11.37 4.50
CA GLY A 161 -4.39 10.01 4.32
C GLY A 161 -3.58 8.94 5.03
N GLU A 162 -4.08 7.71 5.04
CA GLU A 162 -3.28 6.55 5.37
C GLU A 162 -2.51 6.07 4.14
N MET A 163 -1.40 5.39 4.34
CA MET A 163 -0.51 4.92 3.27
C MET A 163 -0.42 3.41 3.27
N LEU A 164 -0.86 2.78 2.19
CA LEU A 164 -0.68 1.36 1.93
C LEU A 164 0.55 1.18 1.04
N PHE A 165 1.63 0.62 1.60
CA PHE A 165 2.89 0.32 0.92
C PHE A 165 2.88 -1.09 0.36
N ILE A 166 3.36 -1.25 -0.88
CA ILE A 166 3.42 -2.52 -1.62
C ILE A 166 4.84 -2.67 -2.17
N PRO A 167 5.78 -3.23 -1.39
CA PRO A 167 7.14 -3.47 -1.86
C PRO A 167 7.15 -4.41 -3.07
N GLN A 168 7.96 -4.07 -4.08
CA GLN A 168 8.19 -4.88 -5.27
C GLN A 168 9.63 -5.39 -5.33
N HIS A 169 10.59 -4.57 -4.92
CA HIS A 169 12.01 -4.88 -4.87
C HIS A 169 12.62 -4.30 -3.58
N GLY A 170 13.41 -5.10 -2.89
CA GLY A 170 14.03 -4.74 -1.62
C GLY A 170 13.04 -4.68 -0.45
N ALA A 171 13.43 -5.29 0.67
CA ALA A 171 12.65 -5.24 1.90
C ALA A 171 12.87 -3.91 2.64
N LEU A 172 11.86 -3.51 3.41
CA LEU A 172 11.85 -2.28 4.21
C LEU A 172 11.66 -2.58 5.69
N LEU A 173 12.30 -1.84 6.55
CA LEU A 173 12.00 -1.78 7.96
C LEU A 173 11.34 -0.43 8.27
N PHE A 174 10.05 -0.44 8.58
CA PHE A 174 9.35 0.72 9.10
C PHE A 174 9.58 0.81 10.61
N ARG A 175 10.29 1.85 11.03
CA ARG A 175 10.35 2.24 12.45
C ARG A 175 9.23 3.25 12.69
N THR A 176 8.20 2.85 13.43
CA THR A 176 7.05 3.70 13.74
C THR A 176 7.03 4.07 15.21
N GLU A 177 6.27 5.10 15.57
CA GLU A 177 6.10 5.46 17.00
C GLU A 177 5.35 4.39 17.80
N LEU A 178 4.72 3.38 17.13
CA LEU A 178 4.03 2.27 17.76
C LEU A 178 4.81 0.95 17.73
N GLY A 179 5.99 0.94 17.13
CA GLY A 179 6.86 -0.23 17.02
C GLY A 179 7.43 -0.42 15.62
N LYS A 180 8.10 -1.53 15.39
CA LYS A 180 8.82 -1.82 14.15
C LYS A 180 8.10 -2.86 13.30
N ILE A 181 8.08 -2.66 11.98
CA ILE A 181 7.48 -3.58 11.02
C ILE A 181 8.46 -3.81 9.88
N HIS A 182 8.87 -5.06 9.71
CA HIS A 182 9.62 -5.51 8.53
C HIS A 182 8.63 -5.91 7.43
N VAL A 183 8.85 -5.44 6.21
CA VAL A 183 7.96 -5.69 5.06
C VAL A 183 8.80 -6.07 3.85
N ALA A 184 8.60 -7.29 3.35
CA ALA A 184 9.27 -7.82 2.17
C ALA A 184 8.39 -7.70 0.90
N PRO A 185 8.95 -7.83 -0.31
CA PRO A 185 8.15 -8.01 -1.52
C PRO A 185 7.17 -9.18 -1.40
N GLY A 186 5.89 -8.94 -1.77
CA GLY A 186 4.80 -9.90 -1.55
C GLY A 186 4.00 -9.66 -0.26
N GLU A 187 4.48 -8.78 0.63
CA GLU A 187 3.73 -8.28 1.78
C GLU A 187 3.21 -6.86 1.51
N ILE A 188 2.22 -6.43 2.27
CA ILE A 188 1.77 -5.03 2.33
C ILE A 188 1.89 -4.49 3.74
N CYS A 189 2.06 -3.16 3.84
CA CYS A 189 2.03 -2.45 5.11
C CYS A 189 1.12 -1.23 5.01
N VAL A 190 0.23 -1.06 5.98
CA VAL A 190 -0.59 0.15 6.10
C VAL A 190 -0.10 0.96 7.29
N ILE A 191 0.29 2.20 7.02
CA ILE A 191 0.60 3.21 8.04
C ILE A 191 -0.60 4.15 8.13
N PRO A 192 -1.32 4.16 9.26
CA PRO A 192 -2.48 5.01 9.43
C PRO A 192 -2.12 6.50 9.40
N ARG A 193 -3.10 7.34 9.05
CA ARG A 193 -2.99 8.79 9.05
C ARG A 193 -2.46 9.31 10.39
N GLY A 194 -1.44 10.16 10.35
CA GLY A 194 -0.87 10.82 11.51
C GLY A 194 0.19 10.03 12.29
N ILE A 195 0.39 8.74 12.01
CA ILE A 195 1.41 7.92 12.66
C ILE A 195 2.78 8.26 12.09
N LYS A 196 3.72 8.61 12.97
CA LYS A 196 5.09 8.96 12.60
C LYS A 196 5.92 7.72 12.36
N PHE A 197 6.75 7.77 11.30
CA PHE A 197 7.65 6.67 10.95
C PHE A 197 8.91 7.15 10.25
N ALA A 198 9.90 6.28 10.22
CA ALA A 198 11.05 6.34 9.33
C ALA A 198 11.21 4.99 8.64
N VAL A 199 11.84 4.98 7.47
CA VAL A 199 12.07 3.76 6.68
C VAL A 199 13.56 3.50 6.59
N ASP A 200 13.96 2.30 6.97
CA ASP A 200 15.30 1.78 6.75
C ASP A 200 15.30 0.76 5.63
N LEU A 201 16.30 0.85 4.75
CA LEU A 201 16.56 -0.16 3.73
C LEU A 201 17.17 -1.39 4.39
N MET A 202 16.66 -2.58 4.00
CA MET A 202 17.25 -3.86 4.39
C MET A 202 18.26 -4.35 3.35
N GLU A 203 18.24 -3.73 2.16
CA GLU A 203 19.15 -3.99 1.03
C GLU A 203 19.71 -2.66 0.51
N SER A 204 20.49 -2.67 -0.56
CA SER A 204 21.08 -1.45 -1.13
C SER A 204 20.09 -0.48 -1.76
N SER A 205 18.90 -0.96 -2.11
CA SER A 205 17.84 -0.17 -2.73
C SER A 205 16.49 -0.84 -2.57
N ALA A 206 15.43 -0.07 -2.74
CA ALA A 206 14.08 -0.61 -2.79
C ALA A 206 13.21 0.16 -3.78
N ARG A 207 12.20 -0.54 -4.32
CA ARG A 207 11.16 0.01 -5.19
C ARG A 207 9.83 -0.65 -4.88
N GLY A 208 8.75 0.08 -5.07
CA GLY A 208 7.40 -0.42 -4.90
C GLY A 208 6.37 0.66 -5.15
N TYR A 209 5.19 0.45 -4.61
CA TYR A 209 4.04 1.30 -4.84
C TYR A 209 3.43 1.75 -3.51
N VAL A 210 2.72 2.86 -3.54
CA VAL A 210 1.98 3.36 -2.39
C VAL A 210 0.60 3.83 -2.85
N CYS A 211 -0.44 3.32 -2.19
CA CYS A 211 -1.77 3.90 -2.26
C CYS A 211 -1.97 4.81 -1.05
N GLU A 212 -2.08 6.10 -1.28
CA GLU A 212 -2.45 7.09 -0.27
C GLU A 212 -3.97 7.23 -0.28
N ASN A 213 -4.62 6.74 0.75
CA ASN A 213 -6.08 6.75 0.89
C ASN A 213 -6.55 7.97 1.68
N TYR A 214 -7.22 8.92 1.01
CA TYR A 214 -7.80 10.10 1.66
C TYR A 214 -9.11 9.81 2.39
N GLY A 215 -9.78 8.71 2.05
CA GLY A 215 -11.08 8.34 2.57
C GLY A 215 -11.07 7.69 3.95
N SER A 216 -12.08 6.90 4.19
CA SER A 216 -12.20 6.10 5.42
C SER A 216 -11.04 5.10 5.52
N PRO A 217 -10.56 4.80 6.74
CA PRO A 217 -9.52 3.78 6.92
C PRO A 217 -9.90 2.44 6.27
N PHE A 218 -8.90 1.76 5.73
CA PHE A 218 -9.10 0.44 5.18
C PHE A 218 -9.69 -0.52 6.22
N LYS A 219 -10.63 -1.33 5.77
CA LYS A 219 -11.24 -2.42 6.52
C LYS A 219 -11.24 -3.70 5.68
N LEU A 220 -11.50 -4.82 6.33
CA LEU A 220 -11.80 -6.06 5.61
C LEU A 220 -13.14 -5.92 4.88
N PRO A 221 -13.27 -6.42 3.64
CA PRO A 221 -14.54 -6.45 2.92
C PRO A 221 -15.54 -7.39 3.62
N ASP A 222 -16.82 -7.16 3.37
CA ASP A 222 -17.87 -8.06 3.85
C ASP A 222 -17.76 -9.42 3.12
N LEU A 223 -17.90 -10.51 3.86
CA LEU A 223 -17.75 -11.86 3.30
C LEU A 223 -18.88 -12.26 2.34
N GLY A 224 -20.08 -11.72 2.52
CA GLY A 224 -21.22 -12.01 1.67
C GLY A 224 -21.46 -13.52 1.53
N PRO A 225 -21.68 -14.04 0.29
CA PRO A 225 -21.90 -15.46 0.06
C PRO A 225 -20.65 -16.34 0.19
N ILE A 226 -19.45 -15.76 0.32
CA ILE A 226 -18.18 -16.52 0.42
C ILE A 226 -18.10 -17.26 1.77
N GLY A 227 -18.63 -16.67 2.84
CA GLY A 227 -18.55 -17.19 4.19
C GLY A 227 -17.22 -16.84 4.89
N ALA A 228 -16.98 -17.50 6.04
CA ALA A 228 -15.90 -17.11 6.95
C ALA A 228 -14.49 -17.50 6.48
N ASN A 229 -14.36 -18.43 5.55
CA ASN A 229 -13.06 -18.98 5.12
C ASN A 229 -12.56 -18.41 3.80
N GLY A 230 -13.23 -17.40 3.27
CA GLY A 230 -12.80 -16.69 2.05
C GLY A 230 -11.98 -15.44 2.36
N LEU A 231 -11.29 -14.89 1.33
CA LEU A 231 -10.56 -13.63 1.39
C LEU A 231 -9.39 -13.63 2.41
N ALA A 232 -8.96 -12.45 2.85
CA ALA A 232 -7.93 -12.32 3.87
C ALA A 232 -8.47 -12.63 5.27
N ASN A 233 -7.77 -13.49 6.00
CA ASN A 233 -8.17 -13.82 7.38
C ASN A 233 -7.66 -12.75 8.35
N PRO A 234 -8.51 -12.28 9.30
CA PRO A 234 -8.09 -11.29 10.29
C PRO A 234 -6.84 -11.68 11.08
N ARG A 235 -6.66 -12.97 11.40
CA ARG A 235 -5.53 -13.49 12.20
C ARG A 235 -4.16 -13.31 11.52
N ASP A 236 -4.14 -13.15 10.18
CA ASP A 236 -2.90 -13.07 9.40
C ASP A 236 -2.39 -11.62 9.27
N PHE A 237 -3.15 -10.64 9.80
CA PHE A 237 -2.71 -9.26 9.93
C PHE A 237 -1.91 -9.07 11.19
N LEU A 238 -0.69 -8.54 11.05
CA LEU A 238 0.30 -8.43 12.10
C LEU A 238 0.55 -6.95 12.46
N TYR A 239 0.43 -6.65 13.75
CA TYR A 239 0.63 -5.33 14.34
C TYR A 239 1.91 -5.31 15.17
N PRO A 240 2.69 -4.22 15.20
CA PRO A 240 3.93 -4.19 15.95
C PRO A 240 3.69 -4.26 17.45
N VAL A 241 4.65 -4.79 18.19
CA VAL A 241 4.75 -4.58 19.63
C VAL A 241 5.48 -3.26 19.90
N ALA A 242 5.18 -2.63 21.03
CA ALA A 242 5.80 -1.36 21.42
C ALA A 242 7.33 -1.49 21.44
N SER A 243 7.97 -0.51 20.81
CA SER A 243 9.41 -0.28 20.94
C SER A 243 9.66 1.21 20.84
N TYR A 244 10.60 1.73 21.62
CA TYR A 244 10.84 3.17 21.72
C TYR A 244 12.29 3.54 21.54
N GLU A 245 12.52 4.78 21.16
CA GLU A 245 13.81 5.44 21.08
C GLU A 245 13.90 6.52 22.17
N GLN A 246 14.94 6.48 22.98
CA GLN A 246 15.25 7.54 23.94
C GLN A 246 16.55 8.20 23.51
N VAL A 247 16.47 8.98 22.44
CA VAL A 247 17.64 9.61 21.81
C VAL A 247 17.39 11.11 21.70
N ASP A 248 18.29 11.91 22.28
CA ASP A 248 18.34 13.34 22.09
C ASP A 248 19.31 13.70 20.98
N GLY A 249 18.97 14.73 20.19
CA GLY A 249 19.76 15.14 19.03
C GLY A 249 19.01 16.13 18.16
N GLU A 250 19.53 16.37 16.98
CA GLU A 250 18.86 17.20 15.96
C GLU A 250 18.11 16.28 14.99
N PHE A 251 16.79 16.44 15.00
CA PHE A 251 15.88 15.64 14.18
C PHE A 251 14.89 16.54 13.45
N HIS A 252 14.32 15.99 12.39
CA HIS A 252 13.28 16.64 11.62
C HIS A 252 12.06 15.73 11.52
N VAL A 253 10.88 16.30 11.73
CA VAL A 253 9.62 15.64 11.39
C VAL A 253 9.00 16.33 10.17
N ILE A 254 8.69 15.54 9.16
CA ILE A 254 8.04 16.00 7.93
C ILE A 254 6.59 15.58 7.96
N SER A 255 5.71 16.55 7.79
CA SER A 255 4.27 16.34 7.66
C SER A 255 3.85 16.56 6.21
N LYS A 256 3.15 15.59 5.61
CA LYS A 256 2.34 15.89 4.42
C LYS A 256 0.97 16.39 4.87
N PHE A 257 0.70 17.64 4.60
CA PHE A 257 -0.55 18.32 4.99
C PHE A 257 -1.08 19.19 3.85
N MET A 258 -2.33 18.99 3.47
CA MET A 258 -2.96 19.64 2.31
C MET A 258 -2.12 19.57 1.05
N GLY A 259 -1.58 18.36 0.79
CA GLY A 259 -0.76 18.06 -0.39
C GLY A 259 0.64 18.66 -0.39
N ASN A 260 1.03 19.33 0.67
CA ASN A 260 2.33 19.98 0.79
C ASN A 260 3.16 19.35 1.89
N LEU A 261 4.49 19.41 1.72
CA LEU A 261 5.43 18.96 2.73
C LEU A 261 5.83 20.12 3.65
N TRP A 262 5.78 19.84 4.93
CA TRP A 262 6.12 20.76 6.01
C TRP A 262 7.11 20.09 6.94
N GLN A 263 8.14 20.80 7.35
CA GLN A 263 9.18 20.30 8.25
C GLN A 263 9.20 21.07 9.57
N ALA A 264 9.32 20.36 10.68
CA ALA A 264 9.61 20.94 11.99
C ALA A 264 10.86 20.31 12.59
N GLU A 265 11.64 21.13 13.33
CA GLU A 265 12.77 20.64 14.09
C GLU A 265 12.33 20.05 15.43
N LEU A 266 13.02 18.96 15.81
CA LEU A 266 12.90 18.28 17.09
C LEU A 266 14.29 18.19 17.75
N ARG A 267 14.31 18.11 19.07
CA ARG A 267 15.55 17.85 19.84
C ARG A 267 15.62 16.42 20.39
N HIS A 268 14.74 15.55 19.92
CA HIS A 268 14.63 14.14 20.30
C HIS A 268 13.99 13.32 19.18
N SER A 269 14.20 12.00 19.21
CA SER A 269 13.43 11.10 18.33
C SER A 269 11.94 11.14 18.68
N PRO A 270 11.03 11.31 17.72
CA PRO A 270 9.59 11.24 17.97
C PRO A 270 9.06 9.81 18.11
N LEU A 271 9.90 8.79 17.96
CA LEU A 271 9.55 7.38 18.16
C LEU A 271 9.70 6.98 19.63
N ASP A 272 9.21 7.79 20.54
CA ASP A 272 9.44 7.71 21.98
C ASP A 272 8.26 7.14 22.78
N VAL A 273 7.35 6.39 22.13
CA VAL A 273 6.20 5.74 22.76
C VAL A 273 6.64 4.44 23.41
N VAL A 274 6.63 4.42 24.75
CA VAL A 274 7.09 3.28 25.56
C VAL A 274 6.03 2.18 25.63
N ALA A 275 4.76 2.57 25.61
CA ALA A 275 3.63 1.63 25.63
C ALA A 275 2.42 2.23 24.90
N TRP A 276 1.56 1.38 24.38
CA TRP A 276 0.32 1.82 23.76
C TRP A 276 -0.76 0.73 23.86
N HIS A 277 -2.02 1.15 23.81
CA HIS A 277 -3.15 0.25 23.61
C HIS A 277 -4.19 0.90 22.70
N GLY A 278 -4.93 0.09 21.97
CA GLY A 278 -5.98 0.53 21.06
C GLY A 278 -6.04 -0.29 19.77
N ASN A 279 -6.80 0.23 18.82
CA ASN A 279 -7.05 -0.40 17.52
C ASN A 279 -6.62 0.46 16.31
N TYR A 280 -5.96 1.57 16.55
CA TYR A 280 -5.43 2.47 15.51
C TYR A 280 -3.91 2.39 15.53
N ALA A 281 -3.37 1.48 14.74
CA ALA A 281 -1.95 1.19 14.67
C ALA A 281 -1.56 0.70 13.27
N PRO A 282 -0.30 0.83 12.86
CA PRO A 282 0.17 0.28 11.59
C PRO A 282 0.13 -1.25 11.62
N TYR A 283 -0.03 -1.83 10.45
CA TYR A 283 -0.08 -3.30 10.30
C TYR A 283 0.49 -3.75 8.97
N LYS A 284 0.87 -5.03 8.91
CA LYS A 284 1.26 -5.70 7.67
C LYS A 284 0.41 -6.96 7.42
N TYR A 285 0.42 -7.41 6.18
CA TYR A 285 -0.21 -8.65 5.76
C TYR A 285 0.62 -9.30 4.64
N ASP A 286 0.84 -10.60 4.74
CA ASP A 286 1.46 -11.40 3.69
C ASP A 286 0.40 -11.82 2.67
N LEU A 287 0.51 -11.31 1.45
CA LEU A 287 -0.45 -11.56 0.38
C LEU A 287 -0.49 -13.05 -0.05
N ALA A 288 0.54 -13.83 0.27
CA ALA A 288 0.53 -15.28 0.04
C ALA A 288 -0.49 -16.03 0.92
N HIS A 289 -0.95 -15.41 2.01
CA HIS A 289 -2.01 -15.97 2.87
C HIS A 289 -3.42 -15.68 2.37
N PHE A 290 -3.56 -14.91 1.27
CA PHE A 290 -4.88 -14.61 0.71
C PHE A 290 -5.56 -15.90 0.22
N ASN A 291 -6.76 -16.19 0.77
CA ASN A 291 -7.52 -17.36 0.39
C ASN A 291 -8.24 -17.11 -0.94
N CYS A 292 -7.55 -17.38 -2.04
CA CYS A 292 -8.04 -17.16 -3.37
C CYS A 292 -9.17 -18.13 -3.71
N ILE A 293 -10.35 -17.60 -3.99
CA ILE A 293 -11.51 -18.37 -4.44
C ILE A 293 -11.66 -18.19 -5.95
N ASN A 294 -11.88 -19.30 -6.67
CA ASN A 294 -12.10 -19.29 -8.11
C ASN A 294 -13.33 -20.14 -8.45
N THR A 295 -13.87 -19.98 -9.66
CA THR A 295 -14.96 -20.83 -10.14
C THR A 295 -14.44 -22.20 -10.55
N VAL A 296 -15.22 -23.23 -10.24
CA VAL A 296 -14.90 -24.63 -10.58
C VAL A 296 -15.62 -25.05 -11.88
N THR A 297 -16.86 -24.57 -12.07
CA THR A 297 -17.69 -24.87 -13.23
C THR A 297 -17.60 -23.75 -14.27
N PHE A 298 -18.72 -23.14 -14.62
CA PHE A 298 -18.79 -22.12 -15.67
C PHE A 298 -18.39 -20.74 -15.11
N ASP A 299 -17.98 -19.89 -16.03
CA ASP A 299 -17.69 -18.47 -15.87
C ASP A 299 -16.43 -18.13 -15.02
N HIS A 300 -15.84 -17.03 -15.40
CA HIS A 300 -14.74 -16.42 -14.66
C HIS A 300 -15.33 -15.58 -13.51
N PRO A 301 -14.76 -15.61 -12.28
CA PRO A 301 -15.25 -14.78 -11.19
C PRO A 301 -14.93 -13.30 -11.43
N ASP A 302 -15.77 -12.42 -10.90
CA ASP A 302 -15.48 -10.99 -10.85
C ASP A 302 -14.24 -10.70 -10.03
N PRO A 303 -13.43 -9.68 -10.39
CA PRO A 303 -12.22 -9.31 -9.64
C PRO A 303 -12.48 -8.95 -8.17
N SER A 304 -13.69 -8.51 -7.83
CA SER A 304 -14.07 -8.19 -6.45
C SER A 304 -13.87 -9.33 -5.46
N ILE A 305 -13.87 -10.59 -5.94
CA ILE A 305 -13.60 -11.77 -5.11
C ILE A 305 -12.14 -11.81 -4.61
N TYR A 306 -11.28 -11.01 -5.17
CA TYR A 306 -9.86 -10.91 -4.81
C TYR A 306 -9.55 -9.67 -3.95
N THR A 307 -10.56 -8.97 -3.42
CA THR A 307 -10.38 -7.79 -2.57
C THR A 307 -9.80 -8.17 -1.21
N VAL A 308 -8.65 -7.61 -0.88
CA VAL A 308 -7.97 -7.79 0.41
C VAL A 308 -8.47 -6.78 1.43
N LEU A 309 -8.52 -5.51 1.04
CA LEU A 309 -8.94 -4.38 1.88
C LEU A 309 -9.85 -3.43 1.09
N THR A 310 -10.80 -2.81 1.77
CA THR A 310 -11.70 -1.82 1.19
C THR A 310 -11.75 -0.55 2.04
N SER A 311 -11.71 0.61 1.40
CA SER A 311 -12.04 1.90 1.98
C SER A 311 -13.44 2.29 1.51
N VAL A 312 -14.39 2.36 2.44
CA VAL A 312 -15.79 2.66 2.09
C VAL A 312 -15.96 4.12 1.69
N SER A 313 -16.88 4.39 0.77
CA SER A 313 -17.29 5.74 0.41
C SER A 313 -18.66 6.10 1.02
N ASP A 314 -19.10 7.33 0.78
CA ASP A 314 -20.45 7.81 1.12
C ASP A 314 -21.53 7.27 0.17
N THR A 315 -21.15 6.62 -0.92
CA THR A 315 -22.07 6.00 -1.87
C THR A 315 -22.17 4.50 -1.59
N PRO A 316 -23.30 4.00 -1.12
CA PRO A 316 -23.49 2.58 -0.86
C PRO A 316 -23.17 1.71 -2.08
N GLY A 317 -22.44 0.62 -1.87
CA GLY A 317 -22.05 -0.31 -2.92
C GLY A 317 -20.92 0.16 -3.85
N THR A 318 -20.29 1.30 -3.54
CA THR A 318 -19.14 1.82 -4.30
C THR A 318 -18.04 2.20 -3.34
N ALA A 319 -16.91 1.54 -3.39
CA ALA A 319 -15.78 1.86 -2.52
C ALA A 319 -15.11 3.19 -2.93
N ASN A 320 -14.51 3.88 -1.96
CA ASN A 320 -13.54 4.95 -2.23
C ASN A 320 -12.30 4.36 -2.91
N ALA A 321 -11.81 3.26 -2.33
CA ALA A 321 -10.74 2.44 -2.90
C ALA A 321 -10.87 0.99 -2.45
N ASP A 322 -10.66 0.07 -3.38
CA ASP A 322 -10.47 -1.35 -3.12
C ASP A 322 -9.04 -1.75 -3.45
N PHE A 323 -8.40 -2.46 -2.54
CA PHE A 323 -7.11 -3.09 -2.80
C PHE A 323 -7.34 -4.56 -3.14
N VAL A 324 -7.07 -4.92 -4.38
CA VAL A 324 -7.31 -6.23 -4.98
C VAL A 324 -5.97 -6.89 -5.29
N VAL A 325 -5.87 -8.19 -5.12
CA VAL A 325 -4.66 -8.97 -5.44
C VAL A 325 -4.97 -10.10 -6.40
N PHE A 326 -4.07 -10.35 -7.34
CA PHE A 326 -4.11 -11.48 -8.26
C PHE A 326 -2.95 -12.43 -7.95
N PRO A 327 -3.14 -13.32 -6.94
CA PRO A 327 -2.07 -14.21 -6.49
C PRO A 327 -1.97 -15.46 -7.37
N PRO A 328 -0.92 -16.28 -7.20
CA PRO A 328 -0.86 -17.63 -7.72
C PRO A 328 -2.12 -18.43 -7.34
N ARG A 329 -2.72 -19.14 -8.32
CA ARG A 329 -3.99 -19.82 -8.12
C ARG A 329 -4.25 -20.93 -9.14
N TRP A 330 -5.15 -21.86 -8.79
CA TRP A 330 -5.65 -22.86 -9.72
C TRP A 330 -6.71 -22.29 -10.65
N MET A 331 -6.58 -22.60 -11.95
CA MET A 331 -7.55 -22.32 -12.99
C MET A 331 -8.20 -23.63 -13.41
N VAL A 332 -9.49 -23.76 -13.12
CA VAL A 332 -10.22 -25.04 -13.28
C VAL A 332 -11.58 -24.88 -13.96
N ALA A 333 -12.06 -23.65 -14.21
CA ALA A 333 -13.38 -23.41 -14.78
C ALA A 333 -13.59 -24.14 -16.12
N GLU A 334 -14.67 -24.94 -16.19
CA GLU A 334 -15.04 -25.73 -17.35
C GLU A 334 -15.63 -24.86 -18.45
N HIS A 335 -15.35 -25.17 -19.73
CA HIS A 335 -15.92 -24.52 -20.91
C HIS A 335 -15.85 -22.98 -20.90
N THR A 336 -14.93 -22.39 -20.15
CA THR A 336 -14.86 -20.97 -19.86
C THR A 336 -13.65 -20.33 -20.49
N PHE A 337 -13.81 -19.12 -21.06
CA PHE A 337 -12.68 -18.25 -21.39
C PHE A 337 -12.00 -17.81 -20.09
N ARG A 338 -10.83 -18.35 -19.79
CA ARG A 338 -10.20 -18.23 -18.47
C ARG A 338 -9.48 -16.93 -18.18
N PRO A 339 -8.88 -16.21 -19.16
CA PRO A 339 -8.41 -14.85 -18.91
C PRO A 339 -9.57 -13.91 -18.52
N PRO A 340 -9.28 -12.79 -17.86
CA PRO A 340 -10.28 -11.74 -17.68
C PRO A 340 -10.89 -11.35 -19.03
N TRP A 341 -12.20 -11.24 -19.11
CA TRP A 341 -12.89 -10.88 -20.34
C TRP A 341 -12.67 -9.41 -20.71
N PHE A 342 -12.92 -9.05 -21.97
CA PHE A 342 -12.97 -7.63 -22.36
C PHE A 342 -14.09 -6.92 -21.62
N HIS A 343 -13.79 -5.79 -21.01
CA HIS A 343 -14.76 -5.04 -20.22
C HIS A 343 -14.51 -3.53 -20.22
N ARG A 344 -15.47 -2.83 -19.69
CA ARG A 344 -15.42 -1.39 -19.38
C ARG A 344 -16.00 -1.24 -17.98
N ASN A 345 -15.17 -0.81 -17.05
CA ASN A 345 -15.54 -0.68 -15.65
C ASN A 345 -16.01 0.76 -15.35
N PHE A 346 -16.97 0.89 -14.43
CA PHE A 346 -17.34 2.16 -13.83
C PHE A 346 -16.22 2.70 -12.92
N MET A 347 -15.57 1.82 -12.18
CA MET A 347 -14.43 2.14 -11.35
C MET A 347 -13.15 2.32 -12.21
N ASN A 348 -12.14 2.93 -11.63
CA ASN A 348 -10.87 3.18 -12.29
C ASN A 348 -9.83 2.23 -11.69
N GLU A 349 -9.00 1.64 -12.53
CA GLU A 349 -8.11 0.56 -12.18
C GLU A 349 -6.64 0.97 -12.34
N TYR A 350 -5.94 1.11 -11.23
CA TYR A 350 -4.48 1.24 -11.24
C TYR A 350 -3.87 -0.09 -10.81
N MET A 351 -3.10 -0.70 -11.71
CA MET A 351 -2.45 -2.01 -11.48
C MET A 351 -0.95 -1.88 -11.33
N GLY A 352 -0.36 -2.77 -10.55
CA GLY A 352 1.08 -2.98 -10.48
C GLY A 352 1.43 -4.46 -10.52
N LEU A 353 2.59 -4.80 -11.06
CA LEU A 353 3.11 -6.16 -11.10
C LEU A 353 4.23 -6.31 -10.07
N ILE A 354 4.01 -7.15 -9.05
CA ILE A 354 4.98 -7.41 -7.99
C ILE A 354 6.05 -8.38 -8.49
N SER A 355 5.62 -9.48 -9.13
CA SER A 355 6.54 -10.49 -9.66
C SER A 355 5.95 -11.27 -10.82
N GLY A 356 6.82 -11.88 -11.64
CA GLY A 356 6.43 -12.79 -12.70
C GLY A 356 5.80 -12.12 -13.91
N ALA A 357 4.71 -12.70 -14.43
CA ALA A 357 3.96 -12.22 -15.60
C ALA A 357 2.46 -12.15 -15.27
N TYR A 358 1.77 -11.19 -15.85
CA TYR A 358 0.32 -11.07 -15.71
C TYR A 358 -0.41 -11.94 -16.73
N ASP A 359 -1.41 -12.69 -16.28
CA ASP A 359 -2.10 -13.71 -17.09
C ASP A 359 -2.88 -13.17 -18.29
N ALA A 360 -3.30 -11.93 -18.28
CA ALA A 360 -3.98 -11.28 -19.40
C ALA A 360 -3.04 -10.66 -20.44
N LYS A 361 -1.74 -10.48 -20.10
CA LYS A 361 -0.75 -9.79 -20.94
C LYS A 361 0.64 -10.29 -20.60
N GLU A 362 1.07 -11.36 -21.27
CA GLU A 362 2.39 -11.94 -21.04
C GLU A 362 3.55 -11.04 -21.51
N GLY A 363 3.27 -10.09 -22.42
CA GLY A 363 4.27 -9.20 -22.98
C GLY A 363 4.13 -7.74 -22.52
N GLY A 364 5.27 -7.05 -22.30
CA GLY A 364 5.32 -5.61 -22.05
C GLY A 364 4.83 -5.13 -20.69
N PHE A 365 4.35 -6.01 -19.80
CA PHE A 365 4.05 -5.70 -18.41
C PHE A 365 4.99 -6.48 -17.51
N VAL A 366 6.00 -5.82 -16.97
CA VAL A 366 7.09 -6.43 -16.22
C VAL A 366 7.05 -6.02 -14.74
N PRO A 367 7.64 -6.81 -13.82
CA PRO A 367 7.67 -6.50 -12.40
C PRO A 367 8.23 -5.10 -12.11
N GLY A 368 7.49 -4.33 -11.32
CA GLY A 368 7.77 -2.90 -11.04
C GLY A 368 7.06 -1.93 -11.99
N GLY A 369 6.51 -2.41 -13.10
CA GLY A 369 5.67 -1.63 -14.01
C GLY A 369 4.25 -1.45 -13.46
N SER A 370 3.51 -0.51 -14.05
CA SER A 370 2.13 -0.21 -13.68
C SER A 370 1.26 0.12 -14.89
N SER A 371 -0.06 0.05 -14.72
CA SER A 371 -1.02 0.47 -15.72
C SER A 371 -2.21 1.21 -15.11
N LEU A 372 -2.86 2.05 -15.90
CA LEU A 372 -4.07 2.78 -15.52
C LEU A 372 -5.13 2.62 -16.61
N HIS A 373 -6.29 2.11 -16.22
CA HIS A 373 -7.49 2.01 -17.02
C HIS A 373 -8.60 2.81 -16.33
N ASN A 374 -8.86 4.00 -16.83
CA ASN A 374 -9.89 4.88 -16.26
C ASN A 374 -11.30 4.43 -16.62
N CYS A 375 -12.26 5.01 -15.92
CA CYS A 375 -13.70 4.81 -16.07
C CYS A 375 -14.12 4.66 -17.55
N MET A 376 -14.81 3.56 -17.86
CA MET A 376 -15.34 3.22 -19.20
C MET A 376 -14.26 3.04 -20.29
N SER A 377 -12.99 3.02 -19.94
CA SER A 377 -11.91 2.69 -20.87
C SER A 377 -11.93 1.18 -21.16
N GLY A 378 -12.19 0.78 -22.41
CA GLY A 378 -12.24 -0.64 -22.78
C GLY A 378 -10.86 -1.30 -22.68
N HIS A 379 -10.79 -2.45 -22.01
CA HIS A 379 -9.55 -3.23 -21.90
C HIS A 379 -9.85 -4.72 -21.69
N GLY A 380 -8.78 -5.54 -21.62
CA GLY A 380 -8.87 -6.98 -21.52
C GLY A 380 -7.60 -7.65 -22.00
N PRO A 381 -7.62 -8.96 -22.31
CA PRO A 381 -6.46 -9.67 -22.80
C PRO A 381 -5.94 -9.09 -24.12
N ASP A 382 -4.63 -9.13 -24.32
CA ASP A 382 -4.06 -8.78 -25.62
C ASP A 382 -4.40 -9.81 -26.71
N ALA A 383 -4.09 -9.49 -27.96
CA ALA A 383 -4.45 -10.35 -29.11
C ALA A 383 -3.81 -11.74 -29.01
N ALA A 384 -2.58 -11.85 -28.54
CA ALA A 384 -1.88 -13.13 -28.40
C ALA A 384 -2.49 -13.99 -27.29
N THR A 385 -2.79 -13.40 -26.15
CA THR A 385 -3.46 -14.08 -25.03
C THR A 385 -4.86 -14.54 -25.42
N TYR A 386 -5.61 -13.71 -26.14
CA TYR A 386 -6.92 -14.10 -26.66
C TYR A 386 -6.85 -15.33 -27.56
N GLU A 387 -5.96 -15.31 -28.56
CA GLU A 387 -5.78 -16.43 -29.50
C GLU A 387 -5.38 -17.72 -28.78
N LYS A 388 -4.44 -17.63 -27.85
CA LYS A 388 -4.00 -18.76 -27.02
C LYS A 388 -5.16 -19.32 -26.19
N ALA A 389 -5.94 -18.45 -25.55
CA ALA A 389 -7.02 -18.84 -24.65
C ALA A 389 -8.20 -19.54 -25.37
N VAL A 390 -8.61 -19.04 -26.57
CA VAL A 390 -9.72 -19.64 -27.31
C VAL A 390 -9.38 -20.97 -27.96
N ASN A 391 -8.08 -21.28 -28.13
CA ASN A 391 -7.59 -22.53 -28.69
C ASN A 391 -7.05 -23.48 -27.62
N ALA A 392 -7.07 -23.11 -26.35
CA ALA A 392 -6.51 -23.92 -25.28
C ALA A 392 -7.32 -25.19 -25.00
N THR A 393 -6.64 -26.29 -24.73
CA THR A 393 -7.25 -27.45 -24.10
C THR A 393 -7.42 -27.14 -22.62
N LEU A 394 -8.68 -27.13 -22.14
CA LEU A 394 -8.99 -26.74 -20.76
C LEU A 394 -8.70 -27.90 -19.80
N GLU A 395 -7.54 -27.87 -19.19
CA GLU A 395 -7.15 -28.73 -18.09
C GLU A 395 -6.94 -27.92 -16.82
N PRO A 396 -7.06 -28.51 -15.60
CA PRO A 396 -6.64 -27.85 -14.39
C PRO A 396 -5.15 -27.44 -14.49
N HIS A 397 -4.86 -26.16 -14.29
CA HIS A 397 -3.49 -25.68 -14.24
C HIS A 397 -3.30 -24.64 -13.14
N TYR A 398 -2.09 -24.57 -12.58
CA TYR A 398 -1.72 -23.64 -11.54
C TYR A 398 -0.99 -22.43 -12.14
N LEU A 399 -1.58 -21.25 -11.99
CA LEU A 399 -0.92 -19.99 -12.33
C LEU A 399 0.08 -19.67 -11.21
N ASN A 400 1.34 -19.97 -11.43
CA ASN A 400 2.41 -19.76 -10.45
C ASN A 400 3.39 -18.65 -10.84
N ASN A 401 3.19 -18.04 -11.99
CA ASN A 401 4.16 -17.14 -12.61
C ASN A 401 3.70 -15.69 -12.63
N GLY A 402 2.86 -15.28 -11.69
CA GLY A 402 2.44 -13.89 -11.65
C GLY A 402 1.85 -13.50 -10.30
N PHE A 403 2.23 -12.31 -9.83
CA PHE A 403 1.67 -11.70 -8.66
C PHE A 403 1.45 -10.21 -8.91
N ALA A 404 0.21 -9.83 -9.15
CA ALA A 404 -0.20 -8.47 -9.43
C ALA A 404 -1.18 -7.96 -8.37
N PHE A 405 -1.32 -6.65 -8.29
CA PHE A 405 -2.36 -6.00 -7.50
C PHE A 405 -3.08 -4.95 -8.34
N MET A 406 -4.24 -4.53 -7.85
CA MET A 406 -5.02 -3.44 -8.40
C MET A 406 -5.55 -2.56 -7.26
N VAL A 407 -5.49 -1.25 -7.46
CA VAL A 407 -6.24 -0.27 -6.67
C VAL A 407 -7.40 0.20 -7.54
N GLU A 408 -8.59 -0.22 -7.17
CA GLU A 408 -9.83 0.22 -7.80
C GLU A 408 -10.38 1.46 -7.10
N THR A 409 -10.77 2.48 -7.84
CA THR A 409 -11.20 3.76 -7.26
C THR A 409 -12.49 4.27 -7.86
N ARG A 410 -13.31 4.88 -6.99
CA ARG A 410 -14.56 5.52 -7.40
C ARG A 410 -14.37 6.69 -8.37
N PHE A 411 -13.38 7.54 -8.10
CA PHE A 411 -13.13 8.73 -8.88
C PHE A 411 -12.08 8.48 -9.94
N VAL A 412 -12.21 9.20 -11.07
CA VAL A 412 -11.25 9.14 -12.18
C VAL A 412 -9.86 9.51 -11.72
N ASN A 413 -8.89 8.63 -11.91
CA ASN A 413 -7.50 8.87 -11.62
C ASN A 413 -6.89 9.78 -12.69
N ARG A 414 -6.44 10.96 -12.27
CA ARG A 414 -5.78 11.94 -13.12
C ARG A 414 -4.27 11.72 -13.07
N PRO A 415 -3.62 11.41 -14.20
CA PRO A 415 -2.17 11.25 -14.22
C PRO A 415 -1.49 12.61 -13.95
N THR A 416 -0.34 12.57 -13.30
CA THR A 416 0.49 13.75 -13.10
C THR A 416 1.24 14.11 -14.39
N LYS A 417 1.79 15.31 -14.46
CA LYS A 417 2.67 15.70 -15.56
C LYS A 417 3.86 14.75 -15.68
N TYR A 418 4.48 14.41 -14.55
CA TYR A 418 5.57 13.44 -14.51
C TYR A 418 5.16 12.11 -15.17
N ALA A 419 4.04 11.53 -14.78
CA ALA A 419 3.56 10.26 -15.33
C ALA A 419 3.35 10.29 -16.85
N MET A 420 2.97 11.44 -17.41
CA MET A 420 2.72 11.60 -18.85
C MET A 420 3.97 11.95 -19.67
N GLU A 421 5.01 12.48 -19.02
CA GLU A 421 6.23 12.94 -19.69
C GLU A 421 7.43 12.01 -19.49
N THR A 422 7.39 11.10 -18.48
CA THR A 422 8.48 10.17 -18.18
C THR A 422 8.81 9.24 -19.35
N GLY A 423 10.07 8.83 -19.45
CA GLY A 423 10.54 7.87 -20.47
C GLY A 423 9.96 6.47 -20.31
N GLU A 424 9.46 6.13 -19.10
CA GLU A 424 8.86 4.84 -18.77
C GLU A 424 7.43 4.68 -19.32
N LEU A 425 6.77 5.76 -19.79
CA LEU A 425 5.45 5.68 -20.39
C LEU A 425 5.50 4.96 -21.74
N GLN A 426 4.84 3.79 -21.83
CA GLN A 426 4.71 3.01 -23.06
C GLN A 426 3.69 3.65 -24.01
N ARG A 427 4.15 4.39 -25.00
CA ARG A 427 3.30 5.13 -25.94
C ARG A 427 2.61 4.25 -26.97
N ASP A 428 3.08 3.02 -27.13
CA ASP A 428 2.59 1.98 -28.04
C ASP A 428 1.70 0.92 -27.34
N TYR A 429 1.35 1.13 -26.07
CA TYR A 429 0.57 0.16 -25.28
C TYR A 429 -0.71 -0.30 -26.01
N PHE A 430 -1.41 0.57 -26.71
CA PHE A 430 -2.63 0.26 -27.47
C PHE A 430 -2.41 -0.77 -28.58
N GLU A 431 -1.18 -0.94 -29.08
CA GLU A 431 -0.88 -1.86 -30.17
C GLU A 431 -1.11 -3.33 -29.78
N CYS A 432 -1.06 -3.66 -28.50
CA CYS A 432 -1.29 -5.03 -28.01
C CYS A 432 -2.69 -5.58 -28.39
N TRP A 433 -3.65 -4.73 -28.68
CA TRP A 433 -5.02 -5.10 -29.12
C TRP A 433 -5.24 -5.00 -30.63
N GLN A 434 -4.36 -4.35 -31.41
CA GLN A 434 -4.56 -4.11 -32.84
C GLN A 434 -4.55 -5.40 -33.66
N GLY A 435 -4.04 -6.51 -33.12
CA GLY A 435 -4.07 -7.84 -33.74
C GLY A 435 -5.43 -8.56 -33.65
N LEU A 436 -6.38 -8.04 -32.87
CA LEU A 436 -7.72 -8.63 -32.73
C LEU A 436 -8.52 -8.46 -34.04
N LYS A 437 -8.95 -9.56 -34.65
CA LYS A 437 -9.67 -9.60 -35.93
C LYS A 437 -11.17 -9.83 -35.70
N PRO A 438 -12.03 -9.34 -36.60
CA PRO A 438 -13.45 -9.72 -36.61
C PRO A 438 -13.58 -11.19 -36.97
N LEU A 439 -14.07 -12.03 -36.06
CA LEU A 439 -14.22 -13.48 -36.25
C LEU A 439 -15.69 -13.88 -36.50
N PHE A 440 -16.58 -12.90 -36.49
CA PHE A 440 -18.03 -13.15 -36.66
C PHE A 440 -18.31 -13.84 -37.99
N ASN A 441 -18.99 -14.98 -37.92
CA ASN A 441 -19.49 -15.71 -39.07
C ASN A 441 -20.90 -16.23 -38.75
N PRO A 442 -21.97 -15.68 -39.36
CA PRO A 442 -23.34 -16.05 -39.06
C PRO A 442 -23.68 -17.51 -39.41
N ASN A 443 -22.88 -18.17 -40.20
CA ASN A 443 -23.03 -19.55 -40.60
C ASN A 443 -22.24 -20.55 -39.71
N LYS A 444 -21.49 -20.07 -38.75
CA LYS A 444 -20.72 -20.88 -37.80
C LYS A 444 -21.40 -20.83 -36.45
N ARG A 445 -21.89 -21.96 -35.96
CA ARG A 445 -22.41 -22.13 -34.59
C ARG A 445 -21.45 -22.93 -33.77
#